data_8e30b4c5a7b6afb6e0e782eb269645ad
#
_entry.id   8e30b4c5a7b6afb6e0e782eb269645ad
#
_cell.length_a   1.000
_cell.length_b   1.000
_cell.length_c   1.000
_cell.angle_alpha   90.00
_cell.angle_beta   90.00
_cell.angle_gamma   90.00
#
_symmetry.space_group_name_H-M   'P 1'
#
loop_
_entity.id
_entity.type
_entity.pdbx_description
1 polymer ?
#
loop_
_entity_poly.entity_id
_entity_poly.type
_entity_poly.pdbx_seq_one_letter_code
_entity_poly.pdbx_strand_id
1 'polypeptide(L)'
;TSMSLALESFKKTNYKNKMIILGDMFELGKDSNYYHQEITNSLEKINDSTIYIVGEYFFNTKHSDRIRSFSSSKELINNLSKTNVSNYSILIKGSRGMQLEKIIEFI
;
A
#
# COMPACT_ATOMS: atom_id res chain seq x y z
N THR A 1 -7.31 6.65 11.29
CA THR A 1 -7.52 5.23 10.99
C THR A 1 -6.35 4.39 11.45
N SER A 2 -6.55 3.08 11.59
CA SER A 2 -5.44 2.18 11.94
C SER A 2 -4.37 2.18 10.86
N MET A 3 -4.76 2.37 9.62
CA MET A 3 -3.82 2.47 8.50
C MET A 3 -2.94 3.72 8.64
N SER A 4 -3.52 4.86 9.02
CA SER A 4 -2.75 6.09 9.23
C SER A 4 -1.71 5.91 10.34
N LEU A 5 -2.10 5.25 11.43
CA LEU A 5 -1.20 5.01 12.55
C LEU A 5 -0.05 4.06 12.16
N ALA A 6 -0.37 3.01 11.41
CA ALA A 6 0.66 2.07 10.95
C ALA A 6 1.65 2.77 10.01
N LEU A 7 1.15 3.61 9.12
CA LEU A 7 1.98 4.36 8.19
C LEU A 7 2.90 5.33 8.93
N GLU A 8 2.38 6.06 9.92
CA GLU A 8 3.18 6.98 10.71
C GLU A 8 4.28 6.25 11.49
N SER A 9 3.97 5.09 12.06
CA SER A 9 4.97 4.29 12.76
C SER A 9 6.06 3.81 11.82
N PHE A 10 5.69 3.35 10.64
CA PHE A 10 6.65 2.85 9.66
C PHE A 10 7.57 3.96 9.14
N LYS A 11 7.04 5.16 8.97
CA LYS A 11 7.82 6.33 8.52
C LYS A 11 8.98 6.63 9.48
N LYS A 12 8.81 6.35 10.76
CA LYS A 12 9.81 6.66 11.79
C LYS A 12 10.91 5.62 11.90
N THR A 13 10.79 4.50 11.20
CA THR A 13 11.82 3.46 11.24
C THR A 13 13.03 3.85 10.40
N ASN A 14 14.19 3.26 10.74
CA ASN A 14 15.45 3.52 10.05
C ASN A 14 15.88 2.39 9.12
N TYR A 15 14.95 1.60 8.65
CA TYR A 15 15.27 0.54 7.69
C TYR A 15 15.88 1.12 6.42
N LYS A 16 16.84 0.42 5.85
CA LYS A 16 17.54 0.90 4.65
C LYS A 16 16.67 0.87 3.39
N ASN A 17 15.96 -0.23 3.19
CA ASN A 17 15.13 -0.41 2.01
C ASN A 17 13.70 -0.62 2.46
N LYS A 18 12.85 0.34 2.21
CA LYS A 18 11.47 0.31 2.66
C LYS A 18 10.50 0.12 1.51
N MET A 19 9.52 -0.73 1.74
CA MET A 19 8.41 -0.92 0.81
C MET A 19 7.10 -0.81 1.56
N ILE A 20 6.15 -0.13 0.97
CA ILE A 20 4.83 0.05 1.55
C ILE A 20 3.81 -0.52 0.58
N ILE A 21 2.97 -1.42 1.07
CA ILE A 21 1.89 -2.03 0.29
C ILE A 21 0.61 -1.82 1.06
N LEU A 22 -0.27 -0.97 0.54
CA LEU A 22 -1.55 -0.67 1.19
C LEU A 22 -2.70 -1.11 0.30
N GLY A 23 -3.61 -1.86 0.88
CA GLY A 23 -4.83 -2.30 0.21
C GLY A 23 -6.05 -1.55 0.71
N ASP A 24 -7.13 -1.65 -0.04
CA ASP A 24 -8.36 -0.95 0.27
C ASP A 24 -8.82 -1.16 1.71
N MET A 25 -9.35 -0.09 2.28
CA MET A 25 -10.03 -0.10 3.55
C MET A 25 -11.53 -0.24 3.29
N PHE A 26 -12.12 -1.34 3.76
CA PHE A 26 -13.56 -1.54 3.66
C PHE A 26 -14.25 -0.90 4.87
N GLU A 27 -15.56 -0.83 4.84
CA GLU A 27 -16.37 -0.36 5.97
C GLU A 27 -16.24 1.13 6.31
N LEU A 28 -15.71 1.94 5.39
CA LEU A 28 -15.65 3.39 5.58
C LEU A 28 -16.90 4.11 5.05
N GLY A 29 -17.80 3.36 4.43
CA GLY A 29 -19.06 3.91 3.94
C GLY A 29 -18.86 4.99 2.86
N LYS A 30 -19.68 6.01 2.92
CA LYS A 30 -19.68 7.07 1.91
C LYS A 30 -18.41 7.90 1.88
N ASP A 31 -17.64 7.88 2.94
CA ASP A 31 -16.39 8.66 3.04
C ASP A 31 -15.18 7.89 2.53
N SER A 32 -15.38 6.70 1.97
CA SER A 32 -14.30 5.82 1.54
C SER A 32 -13.34 6.51 0.55
N ASN A 33 -13.88 7.16 -0.47
CA ASN A 33 -13.04 7.86 -1.45
C ASN A 33 -12.17 8.93 -0.82
N TYR A 34 -12.75 9.68 0.12
CA TYR A 34 -12.04 10.74 0.82
C TYR A 34 -10.86 10.18 1.62
N TYR A 35 -11.10 9.14 2.41
CA TYR A 35 -10.04 8.57 3.25
C TYR A 35 -8.92 7.91 2.43
N HIS A 36 -9.28 7.24 1.33
CA HIS A 36 -8.25 6.66 0.45
C HIS A 36 -7.41 7.75 -0.19
N GLN A 37 -8.02 8.85 -0.60
CA GLN A 37 -7.26 9.96 -1.17
C GLN A 37 -6.35 10.62 -0.13
N GLU A 38 -6.80 10.74 1.12
CA GLU A 38 -5.99 11.31 2.19
C GLU A 38 -4.75 10.44 2.47
N ILE A 39 -4.91 9.12 2.50
CA ILE A 39 -3.77 8.21 2.66
C ILE A 39 -2.82 8.36 1.47
N THR A 40 -3.35 8.40 0.25
CA THR A 40 -2.53 8.55 -0.95
C THR A 40 -1.75 9.87 -0.92
N ASN A 41 -2.38 10.96 -0.50
CA ASN A 41 -1.69 12.23 -0.35
C ASN A 41 -0.53 12.15 0.66
N SER A 42 -0.73 11.42 1.74
CA SER A 42 0.34 11.18 2.73
C SER A 42 1.48 10.38 2.13
N LEU A 43 1.16 9.38 1.31
CA LEU A 43 2.17 8.56 0.63
C LEU A 43 3.04 9.39 -0.32
N GLU A 44 2.46 10.40 -0.97
CA GLU A 44 3.20 11.26 -1.89
C GLU A 44 4.32 12.04 -1.20
N LYS A 45 4.22 12.20 0.11
CA LYS A 45 5.23 12.92 0.90
C LYS A 45 6.36 12.02 1.40
N ILE A 46 6.26 10.72 1.17
CA ILE A 46 7.27 9.76 1.59
C ILE A 46 8.28 9.56 0.46
N ASN A 47 9.55 9.89 0.72
CA ASN A 47 10.58 9.87 -0.32
C ASN A 47 11.53 8.67 -0.25
N ASP A 48 11.48 7.90 0.84
CA ASP A 48 12.45 6.84 1.09
C ASP A 48 11.90 5.42 0.91
N SER A 49 10.75 5.29 0.29
CA SER A 49 10.07 4.00 0.19
C SER A 49 9.57 3.74 -1.21
N THR A 50 9.57 2.46 -1.59
CA THR A 50 8.86 1.99 -2.78
C THR A 50 7.41 1.77 -2.38
N ILE A 51 6.46 2.33 -3.12
CA ILE A 51 5.06 2.37 -2.69
C ILE A 51 4.14 1.73 -3.70
N TYR A 52 3.33 0.79 -3.21
CA TYR A 52 2.27 0.13 -3.97
C TYR A 52 0.94 0.32 -3.27
N ILE A 53 -0.10 0.61 -4.04
CA ILE A 53 -1.47 0.66 -3.53
C ILE A 53 -2.32 -0.28 -4.37
N VAL A 54 -3.29 -0.97 -3.74
CA VAL A 54 -4.04 -2.02 -4.42
C VAL A 54 -5.51 -2.03 -3.99
N GLY A 55 -6.39 -2.22 -4.97
CA GLY A 55 -7.83 -2.28 -4.78
C GLY A 55 -8.53 -1.15 -5.52
N GLU A 56 -9.85 -1.28 -5.70
CA GLU A 56 -10.63 -0.31 -6.47
C GLU A 56 -10.55 1.10 -5.92
N TYR A 57 -10.64 1.26 -4.61
CA TYR A 57 -10.62 2.59 -4.01
C TYR A 57 -9.28 3.27 -4.20
N PHE A 58 -8.20 2.59 -3.86
CA PHE A 58 -6.86 3.14 -4.05
C PHE A 58 -6.53 3.35 -5.51
N PHE A 59 -6.92 2.43 -6.37
CA PHE A 59 -6.65 2.54 -7.82
C PHE A 59 -7.24 3.81 -8.41
N ASN A 60 -8.36 4.27 -7.86
CA ASN A 60 -9.07 5.45 -8.35
C ASN A 60 -8.61 6.75 -7.68
N THR A 61 -7.65 6.71 -6.76
CA THR A 61 -7.09 7.93 -6.20
C THR A 61 -6.19 8.62 -7.21
N LYS A 62 -6.02 9.93 -7.02
CA LYS A 62 -5.08 10.72 -7.83
C LYS A 62 -3.71 10.65 -7.21
N HIS A 63 -2.70 10.25 -7.99
CA HIS A 63 -1.34 10.14 -7.50
C HIS A 63 -0.33 10.25 -8.65
N SER A 64 0.92 10.49 -8.31
CA SER A 64 2.01 10.52 -9.27
C SER A 64 2.44 9.10 -9.68
N ASP A 65 3.27 9.01 -10.72
CA ASP A 65 3.80 7.72 -11.19
C ASP A 65 4.72 7.05 -10.18
N ARG A 66 5.17 7.79 -9.18
CA ARG A 66 6.00 7.26 -8.11
C ARG A 66 5.26 6.24 -7.25
N ILE A 67 3.95 6.37 -7.16
CA ILE A 67 3.09 5.42 -6.47
C ILE A 67 2.51 4.49 -7.53
N ARG A 68 2.75 3.20 -7.36
CA ARG A 68 2.26 2.20 -8.31
C ARG A 68 0.95 1.61 -7.82
N SER A 69 -0.06 1.67 -8.67
CA SER A 69 -1.41 1.22 -8.29
C SER A 69 -1.84 0.00 -9.10
N PHE A 70 -2.58 -0.87 -8.43
CA PHE A 70 -3.13 -2.09 -9.02
C PHE A 70 -4.60 -2.20 -8.63
N SER A 71 -5.44 -2.60 -9.57
CA SER A 71 -6.87 -2.72 -9.28
C SER A 71 -7.20 -3.96 -8.45
N SER A 72 -6.33 -4.96 -8.45
CA SER A 72 -6.55 -6.20 -7.70
C SER A 72 -5.27 -6.73 -7.10
N SER A 73 -5.42 -7.54 -6.03
CA SER A 73 -4.29 -8.22 -5.40
C SER A 73 -3.58 -9.16 -6.37
N LYS A 74 -4.32 -9.77 -7.28
CA LYS A 74 -3.75 -10.67 -8.29
C LYS A 74 -2.75 -9.95 -9.18
N GLU A 75 -3.10 -8.74 -9.63
CA GLU A 75 -2.21 -7.94 -10.46
C GLU A 75 -0.96 -7.53 -9.70
N LEU A 76 -1.12 -7.15 -8.43
CA LEU A 76 0.01 -6.80 -7.57
C LEU A 76 0.94 -7.99 -7.40
N ILE A 77 0.41 -9.16 -7.08
CA ILE A 77 1.18 -10.38 -6.89
C ILE A 77 1.96 -10.73 -8.16
N ASN A 78 1.31 -10.63 -9.31
CA ASN A 78 1.96 -10.90 -10.59
C ASN A 78 3.17 -9.97 -10.81
N ASN A 79 3.04 -8.71 -10.42
CA ASN A 79 4.14 -7.75 -10.53
C ASN A 79 5.25 -8.07 -9.53
N LEU A 80 4.91 -8.33 -8.26
CA LEU A 80 5.88 -8.59 -7.21
C LEU A 80 6.65 -9.90 -7.42
N SER A 81 6.04 -10.90 -8.05
CA SER A 81 6.71 -12.17 -8.32
C SER A 81 7.91 -12.00 -9.26
N LYS A 82 7.97 -10.89 -9.98
CA LYS A 82 9.06 -10.55 -10.90
C LYS A 82 10.05 -9.57 -10.29
N THR A 83 9.87 -9.21 -9.02
CA THR A 83 10.66 -8.19 -8.34
C THR A 83 11.42 -8.83 -7.19
N ASN A 84 12.72 -8.56 -7.08
CA ASN A 84 13.49 -9.02 -5.95
C ASN A 84 13.29 -8.09 -4.76
N VAL A 85 12.61 -8.58 -3.72
CA VAL A 85 12.31 -7.79 -2.52
C VAL A 85 13.03 -8.33 -1.27
N SER A 86 14.01 -9.19 -1.44
CA SER A 86 14.66 -9.90 -0.33
C SER A 86 15.32 -8.97 0.70
N ASN A 87 15.71 -7.79 0.31
CA ASN A 87 16.38 -6.84 1.21
C ASN A 87 15.46 -5.73 1.72
N TYR A 88 14.17 -5.84 1.45
CA TYR A 88 13.20 -4.81 1.87
C TYR A 88 12.58 -5.11 3.22
N SER A 89 12.36 -4.05 3.99
CA SER A 89 11.46 -4.09 5.13
C SER A 89 10.11 -3.60 4.62
N ILE A 90 9.08 -4.39 4.79
CA ILE A 90 7.81 -4.17 4.10
C ILE A 90 6.66 -3.97 5.09
N LEU A 91 5.93 -2.87 4.92
CA LEU A 91 4.66 -2.66 5.60
C LEU A 91 3.55 -3.13 4.65
N ILE A 92 2.76 -4.09 5.10
CA ILE A 92 1.59 -4.57 4.34
C ILE A 92 0.36 -4.37 5.21
N LYS A 93 -0.60 -3.60 4.72
CA LYS A 93 -1.83 -3.35 5.46
C LYS A 93 -3.00 -3.11 4.52
N GLY A 94 -4.17 -3.62 4.91
CA GLY A 94 -5.41 -3.46 4.18
C GLY A 94 -6.50 -4.26 4.86
N SER A 95 -7.73 -4.12 4.40
CA SER A 95 -8.85 -4.88 4.95
C SER A 95 -8.68 -6.38 4.69
N ARG A 96 -9.20 -7.20 5.58
CA ARG A 96 -9.09 -8.67 5.47
C ARG A 96 -9.61 -9.20 4.15
N GLY A 97 -10.65 -8.60 3.61
CA GLY A 97 -11.20 -9.00 2.32
C GLY A 97 -10.22 -8.87 1.16
N MET A 98 -9.16 -8.08 1.32
CA MET A 98 -8.11 -7.96 0.31
C MET A 98 -7.16 -9.15 0.30
N GLN A 99 -7.09 -9.92 1.40
CA GLN A 99 -6.24 -11.10 1.54
C GLN A 99 -4.77 -10.83 1.22
N LEU A 100 -4.27 -9.69 1.66
CA LEU A 100 -2.90 -9.27 1.35
C LEU A 100 -1.83 -10.17 1.98
N GLU A 101 -2.18 -10.92 3.02
CA GLU A 101 -1.25 -11.89 3.61
C GLU A 101 -0.78 -12.93 2.60
N LYS A 102 -1.54 -13.16 1.54
CA LYS A 102 -1.13 -14.07 0.46
C LYS A 102 0.10 -13.57 -0.30
N ILE A 103 0.36 -12.27 -0.23
CA ILE A 103 1.53 -11.68 -0.89
C ILE A 103 2.82 -12.26 -0.32
N ILE A 104 2.83 -12.58 0.98
CA ILE A 104 4.01 -13.10 1.67
C ILE A 104 4.54 -14.37 1.00
N GLU A 105 3.68 -15.15 0.38
CA GLU A 105 4.08 -16.38 -0.31
C GLU A 105 4.89 -16.12 -1.58
N PHE A 106 4.88 -14.87 -2.08
CA PHE A 106 5.49 -14.51 -3.35
C PHE A 106 6.70 -13.58 -3.21
N ILE A 107 7.09 -13.29 -1.96
CA ILE A 107 8.20 -12.37 -1.71
C ILE A 107 9.26 -12.93 -0.75
#